data_b7b33970fb32465a7a3cc893d48cddcb
#
_entry.id   b7b33970fb32465a7a3cc893d48cddcb
#
_cell.length_a   1.000
_cell.length_b   1.000
_cell.length_c   1.000
_cell.angle_alpha   90.00
_cell.angle_beta   90.00
_cell.angle_gamma   90.00
#
_symmetry.space_group_name_H-M   'P 1'
#
loop_
_entity.id
_entity.type
_entity.pdbx_description
1 polymer ?
#
loop_
_entity_poly.entity_id
_entity_poly.type
_entity_poly.pdbx_seq_one_letter_code
_entity_poly.pdbx_strand_id
1 'polypeptide(L)'
;MKIVRHIPNTITSMNLLCGVLGVIFTFRGALDIAFYLMLAAAVCDFLDGLSARLLHAYSNVGKELDSLADNISFGLLPAMMFHRRLIEGGVTGFVAYIPLIICVFAAIRLAKFNVDENQSENFLGLATPACALWCGSLIYAADHGVMSFAMMLHDTQIIPIASVVLALMMVSRIPMFSLKFKKGSAYNRIRIYFVVMVVLLAVATAILKINWSYIVLVTFTAYIMLNILTALFSLRFTK
;
A
#
# COMPACT_ATOMS: atom_id res chain seq x y z
N MET A 1 -12.07 32.46 4.89
CA MET A 1 -10.86 31.89 4.26
C MET A 1 -9.96 31.07 5.20
N LYS A 2 -9.86 31.33 6.52
CA LYS A 2 -8.99 30.55 7.43
C LYS A 2 -9.43 29.07 7.63
N ILE A 3 -10.74 28.82 7.73
CA ILE A 3 -11.29 27.48 8.02
C ILE A 3 -11.03 26.48 6.87
N VAL A 4 -11.12 26.94 5.62
CA VAL A 4 -10.95 26.09 4.43
C VAL A 4 -9.55 25.46 4.36
N ARG A 5 -8.53 26.15 4.90
CA ARG A 5 -7.15 25.62 4.96
C ARG A 5 -6.96 24.45 5.92
N HIS A 6 -7.88 24.23 6.84
CA HIS A 6 -7.81 23.13 7.81
C HIS A 6 -8.52 21.86 7.33
N ILE A 7 -9.34 21.93 6.27
CA ILE A 7 -10.09 20.78 5.75
C ILE A 7 -9.16 19.62 5.36
N PRO A 8 -8.08 19.82 4.56
CA PRO A 8 -7.18 18.72 4.23
C PRO A 8 -6.56 18.10 5.49
N ASN A 9 -6.04 18.91 6.41
CA ASN A 9 -5.41 18.42 7.63
C ASN A 9 -6.40 17.63 8.53
N THR A 10 -7.67 17.99 8.52
CA THR A 10 -8.71 17.24 9.23
C THR A 10 -8.89 15.86 8.60
N ILE A 11 -8.92 15.78 7.28
CA ILE A 11 -9.04 14.51 6.56
C ILE A 11 -7.80 13.65 6.79
N THR A 12 -6.60 14.23 6.76
CA THR A 12 -5.34 13.53 7.11
C THR A 12 -5.37 13.02 8.56
N SER A 13 -5.95 13.79 9.49
CA SER A 13 -6.13 13.33 10.88
C SER A 13 -7.11 12.15 10.98
N MET A 14 -8.11 12.07 10.09
CA MET A 14 -8.98 10.89 10.00
C MET A 14 -8.25 9.68 9.44
N ASN A 15 -7.36 9.87 8.43
CA ASN A 15 -6.44 8.82 7.98
C ASN A 15 -5.65 8.26 9.17
N LEU A 16 -4.98 9.13 9.92
CA LEU A 16 -4.21 8.74 11.11
C LEU A 16 -5.06 7.98 12.14
N LEU A 17 -6.27 8.48 12.44
CA LEU A 17 -7.17 7.83 13.39
C LEU A 17 -7.59 6.43 12.92
N CYS A 18 -7.89 6.26 11.64
CA CYS A 18 -8.18 4.94 11.05
C CYS A 18 -6.98 4.00 11.22
N GLY A 19 -5.75 4.48 10.96
CA GLY A 19 -4.53 3.70 11.16
C GLY A 19 -4.35 3.25 12.62
N VAL A 20 -4.50 4.16 13.58
CA VAL A 20 -4.39 3.86 15.02
C VAL A 20 -5.46 2.86 15.46
N LEU A 21 -6.71 3.07 15.07
CA LEU A 21 -7.80 2.13 15.36
C LEU A 21 -7.51 0.76 14.73
N GLY A 22 -7.01 0.72 13.48
CA GLY A 22 -6.61 -0.51 12.80
C GLY A 22 -5.57 -1.30 13.59
N VAL A 23 -4.56 -0.63 14.13
CA VAL A 23 -3.55 -1.25 15.02
C VAL A 23 -4.20 -1.82 16.29
N ILE A 24 -5.10 -1.08 16.93
CA ILE A 24 -5.83 -1.55 18.13
C ILE A 24 -6.65 -2.81 17.80
N PHE A 25 -7.38 -2.84 16.68
CA PHE A 25 -8.16 -4.00 16.26
C PHE A 25 -7.27 -5.19 15.86
N THR A 26 -6.08 -4.93 15.32
CA THR A 26 -5.07 -5.96 15.07
C THR A 26 -4.63 -6.65 16.36
N PHE A 27 -4.37 -5.91 17.43
CA PHE A 27 -4.07 -6.49 18.76
C PHE A 27 -5.22 -7.34 19.31
N ARG A 28 -6.46 -7.00 18.99
CA ARG A 28 -7.66 -7.78 19.38
C ARG A 28 -7.88 -9.02 18.51
N GLY A 29 -7.07 -9.24 17.47
CA GLY A 29 -7.24 -10.35 16.51
C GLY A 29 -8.34 -10.09 15.47
N ALA A 30 -8.93 -8.90 15.43
CA ALA A 30 -9.98 -8.53 14.46
C ALA A 30 -9.34 -7.98 13.17
N LEU A 31 -8.64 -8.87 12.42
CA LEU A 31 -7.86 -8.50 11.24
C LEU A 31 -8.73 -7.97 10.09
N ASP A 32 -9.98 -8.42 10.00
CA ASP A 32 -10.95 -7.92 9.02
C ASP A 32 -11.26 -6.45 9.24
N ILE A 33 -11.56 -6.08 10.50
CA ILE A 33 -11.84 -4.69 10.87
C ILE A 33 -10.58 -3.83 10.64
N ALA A 34 -9.40 -4.36 10.97
CA ALA A 34 -8.12 -3.69 10.71
C ALA A 34 -7.93 -3.41 9.22
N PHE A 35 -8.26 -4.38 8.34
CA PHE A 35 -8.18 -4.19 6.90
C PHE A 35 -9.21 -3.17 6.39
N TYR A 36 -10.46 -3.18 6.87
CA TYR A 36 -11.45 -2.15 6.49
C TYR A 36 -11.02 -0.74 6.95
N LEU A 37 -10.40 -0.62 8.11
CA LEU A 37 -9.86 0.65 8.59
C LEU A 37 -8.67 1.11 7.74
N MET A 38 -7.82 0.18 7.26
CA MET A 38 -6.76 0.49 6.29
C MET A 38 -7.32 1.01 4.97
N LEU A 39 -8.42 0.42 4.47
CA LEU A 39 -9.10 0.91 3.26
C LEU A 39 -9.70 2.29 3.49
N ALA A 40 -10.32 2.54 4.65
CA ALA A 40 -10.84 3.86 5.02
C ALA A 40 -9.71 4.89 5.10
N ALA A 41 -8.56 4.53 5.67
CA ALA A 41 -7.36 5.36 5.69
C ALA A 41 -6.89 5.72 4.27
N ALA A 42 -6.87 4.75 3.34
CA ALA A 42 -6.49 4.99 1.95
C ALA A 42 -7.47 5.93 1.20
N VAL A 43 -8.76 5.87 1.53
CA VAL A 43 -9.75 6.82 1.01
C VAL A 43 -9.49 8.22 1.57
N CYS A 44 -9.21 8.33 2.87
CA CYS A 44 -8.89 9.61 3.50
C CYS A 44 -7.62 10.25 2.91
N ASP A 45 -6.53 9.49 2.73
CA ASP A 45 -5.30 9.90 2.07
C ASP A 45 -5.55 10.45 0.66
N PHE A 46 -6.35 9.73 -0.14
CA PHE A 46 -6.73 10.23 -1.46
C PHE A 46 -7.52 11.54 -1.41
N LEU A 47 -8.46 11.65 -0.45
CA LEU A 47 -9.34 12.81 -0.31
C LEU A 47 -8.60 14.03 0.23
N ASP A 48 -7.63 13.89 1.13
CA ASP A 48 -6.87 15.04 1.64
C ASP A 48 -5.97 15.64 0.54
N GLY A 49 -5.27 14.80 -0.23
CA GLY A 49 -4.51 15.26 -1.39
C GLY A 49 -5.39 15.88 -2.48
N LEU A 50 -6.62 15.38 -2.68
CA LEU A 50 -7.58 15.97 -3.61
C LEU A 50 -8.08 17.32 -3.08
N SER A 51 -8.47 17.39 -1.81
CA SER A 51 -8.98 18.61 -1.17
C SER A 51 -7.91 19.70 -1.10
N ALA A 52 -6.66 19.35 -0.79
CA ALA A 52 -5.53 20.29 -0.78
C ALA A 52 -5.32 20.95 -2.15
N ARG A 53 -5.47 20.17 -3.24
CA ARG A 53 -5.38 20.66 -4.62
C ARG A 53 -6.56 21.55 -5.00
N LEU A 54 -7.80 21.12 -4.74
CA LEU A 54 -9.00 21.84 -5.13
C LEU A 54 -9.17 23.17 -4.36
N LEU A 55 -8.77 23.17 -3.08
CA LEU A 55 -8.91 24.32 -2.19
C LEU A 55 -7.65 25.21 -2.19
N HIS A 56 -6.60 24.87 -2.96
CA HIS A 56 -5.31 25.55 -2.95
C HIS A 56 -4.77 25.72 -1.51
N ALA A 57 -4.92 24.68 -0.67
CA ALA A 57 -4.69 24.72 0.78
C ALA A 57 -3.43 23.93 1.17
N TYR A 58 -2.36 24.05 0.38
CA TYR A 58 -1.09 23.43 0.71
C TYR A 58 -0.42 24.09 1.92
N SER A 59 0.14 23.29 2.82
CA SER A 59 0.94 23.74 3.96
C SER A 59 2.06 22.76 4.28
N ASN A 60 3.18 23.27 4.81
CA ASN A 60 4.29 22.40 5.25
C ASN A 60 3.84 21.48 6.38
N VAL A 61 3.05 21.98 7.32
CA VAL A 61 2.48 21.16 8.41
C VAL A 61 1.58 20.05 7.86
N GLY A 62 0.77 20.34 6.81
CA GLY A 62 -0.08 19.34 6.18
C GLY A 62 0.75 18.23 5.52
N LYS A 63 1.84 18.58 4.82
CA LYS A 63 2.76 17.62 4.21
C LYS A 63 3.42 16.68 5.23
N GLU A 64 3.88 17.23 6.34
CA GLU A 64 4.49 16.41 7.41
C GLU A 64 3.44 15.54 8.13
N LEU A 65 2.24 16.09 8.40
CA LEU A 65 1.15 15.35 9.01
C LEU A 65 0.71 14.16 8.14
N ASP A 66 0.64 14.36 6.82
CA ASP A 66 0.35 13.35 5.81
C ASP A 66 1.35 12.18 5.90
N SER A 67 2.65 12.50 5.90
CA SER A 67 3.70 11.47 6.02
C SER A 67 3.65 10.72 7.36
N LEU A 68 3.32 11.39 8.45
CA LEU A 68 3.16 10.75 9.76
C LEU A 68 1.92 9.85 9.80
N ALA A 69 0.81 10.29 9.25
CA ALA A 69 -0.43 9.51 9.12
C ALA A 69 -0.18 8.27 8.26
N ASP A 70 0.44 8.43 7.10
CA ASP A 70 0.77 7.36 6.18
C ASP A 70 1.70 6.32 6.81
N ASN A 71 2.69 6.74 7.60
CA ASN A 71 3.55 5.79 8.29
C ASN A 71 2.81 4.92 9.30
N ILE A 72 1.77 5.44 9.95
CA ILE A 72 0.92 4.66 10.86
C ILE A 72 -0.03 3.76 10.06
N SER A 73 -0.75 4.33 9.10
CA SER A 73 -1.82 3.63 8.37
C SER A 73 -1.28 2.63 7.35
N PHE A 74 -0.14 2.92 6.71
CA PHE A 74 0.42 2.11 5.63
C PHE A 74 1.83 1.56 5.92
N GLY A 75 2.42 1.93 7.05
CA GLY A 75 3.68 1.35 7.54
C GLY A 75 3.43 0.42 8.73
N LEU A 76 2.96 0.97 9.85
CA LEU A 76 2.79 0.24 11.10
C LEU A 76 1.63 -0.77 11.03
N LEU A 77 0.46 -0.36 10.57
CA LEU A 77 -0.73 -1.22 10.55
C LEU A 77 -0.51 -2.53 9.78
N PRO A 78 -0.05 -2.54 8.50
CA PRO A 78 0.20 -3.79 7.79
C PRO A 78 1.32 -4.64 8.43
N ALA A 79 2.35 -4.00 8.99
CA ALA A 79 3.41 -4.68 9.71
C ALA A 79 2.87 -5.43 10.95
N MET A 80 1.98 -4.77 11.71
CA MET A 80 1.31 -5.37 12.86
C MET A 80 0.32 -6.47 12.48
N MET A 81 -0.40 -6.34 11.37
CA MET A 81 -1.28 -7.40 10.86
C MET A 81 -0.45 -8.66 10.50
N PHE A 82 0.67 -8.51 9.85
CA PHE A 82 1.58 -9.62 9.54
C PHE A 82 2.20 -10.24 10.80
N HIS A 83 2.65 -9.40 11.74
CA HIS A 83 3.15 -9.86 13.04
C HIS A 83 2.07 -10.67 13.78
N ARG A 84 0.85 -10.15 13.87
CA ARG A 84 -0.27 -10.84 14.53
C ARG A 84 -0.56 -12.19 13.88
N ARG A 85 -0.58 -12.26 12.55
CA ARG A 85 -0.81 -13.50 11.82
C ARG A 85 0.27 -14.56 12.11
N LEU A 86 1.54 -14.16 12.22
CA LEU A 86 2.63 -15.07 12.60
C LEU A 86 2.44 -15.60 14.02
N ILE A 87 2.07 -14.76 14.97
CA ILE A 87 1.80 -15.18 16.37
C ILE A 87 0.62 -16.17 16.42
N GLU A 88 -0.46 -15.91 15.69
CA GLU A 88 -1.62 -16.81 15.57
C GLU A 88 -1.24 -18.15 14.92
N GLY A 89 -0.29 -18.15 13.99
CA GLY A 89 0.31 -19.34 13.39
C GLY A 89 1.33 -20.07 14.28
N GLY A 90 1.52 -19.63 15.55
CA GLY A 90 2.44 -20.26 16.50
C GLY A 90 3.92 -19.89 16.31
N VAL A 91 4.23 -18.91 15.44
CA VAL A 91 5.62 -18.47 15.26
C VAL A 91 6.07 -17.66 16.47
N THR A 92 7.19 -18.09 17.07
CA THR A 92 7.78 -17.46 18.25
C THR A 92 9.17 -16.91 17.95
N GLY A 93 9.71 -16.10 18.88
CA GLY A 93 11.06 -15.54 18.79
C GLY A 93 11.19 -14.44 17.74
N PHE A 94 12.41 -14.19 17.27
CA PHE A 94 12.74 -13.03 16.44
C PHE A 94 12.00 -13.00 15.07
N VAL A 95 11.70 -14.17 14.52
CA VAL A 95 11.04 -14.30 13.21
C VAL A 95 9.67 -13.60 13.20
N ALA A 96 8.93 -13.65 14.31
CA ALA A 96 7.64 -13.00 14.44
C ALA A 96 7.71 -11.46 14.31
N TYR A 97 8.87 -10.86 14.59
CA TYR A 97 9.07 -9.41 14.53
C TYR A 97 9.64 -8.91 13.19
N ILE A 98 10.05 -9.79 12.29
CA ILE A 98 10.57 -9.41 10.96
C ILE A 98 9.61 -8.49 10.20
N PRO A 99 8.28 -8.68 10.23
CA PRO A 99 7.35 -7.79 9.53
C PRO A 99 7.44 -6.32 9.95
N LEU A 100 7.91 -6.01 11.14
CA LEU A 100 8.05 -4.62 11.61
C LEU A 100 9.04 -3.80 10.77
N ILE A 101 9.90 -4.47 9.99
CA ILE A 101 10.79 -3.82 9.02
C ILE A 101 10.01 -2.99 7.99
N ILE A 102 8.77 -3.40 7.65
CA ILE A 102 7.89 -2.65 6.74
C ILE A 102 7.67 -1.23 7.25
N CYS A 103 7.37 -1.07 8.55
CA CYS A 103 7.17 0.25 9.17
C CYS A 103 8.43 1.13 9.08
N VAL A 104 9.60 0.55 9.35
CA VAL A 104 10.88 1.28 9.30
C VAL A 104 11.17 1.76 7.87
N PHE A 105 11.00 0.88 6.88
CA PHE A 105 11.26 1.21 5.48
C PHE A 105 10.19 2.14 4.88
N ALA A 106 8.96 2.08 5.37
CA ALA A 106 7.92 3.06 5.04
C ALA A 106 8.33 4.47 5.52
N ALA A 107 8.77 4.60 6.78
CA ALA A 107 9.26 5.88 7.32
C ALA A 107 10.45 6.42 6.52
N ILE A 108 11.45 5.58 6.20
CA ILE A 108 12.61 5.97 5.38
C ILE A 108 12.17 6.43 4.00
N ARG A 109 11.22 5.73 3.37
CA ARG A 109 10.68 6.09 2.06
C ARG A 109 9.98 7.44 2.10
N LEU A 110 9.09 7.67 3.06
CA LEU A 110 8.36 8.93 3.22
C LEU A 110 9.30 10.10 3.50
N ALA A 111 10.30 9.89 4.35
CA ALA A 111 11.33 10.90 4.62
C ALA A 111 12.13 11.26 3.35
N LYS A 112 12.57 10.26 2.57
CA LYS A 112 13.25 10.50 1.28
C LYS A 112 12.34 11.26 0.31
N PHE A 113 11.06 10.87 0.24
CA PHE A 113 10.09 11.53 -0.62
C PHE A 113 9.89 13.00 -0.25
N ASN A 114 9.92 13.35 1.03
CA ASN A 114 9.73 14.72 1.49
C ASN A 114 10.92 15.65 1.18
N VAL A 115 12.14 15.09 1.10
CA VAL A 115 13.38 15.86 0.87
C VAL A 115 13.75 15.94 -0.61
N ASP A 116 13.23 15.05 -1.45
CA ASP A 116 13.58 15.00 -2.87
C ASP A 116 12.85 16.10 -3.66
N GLU A 117 13.57 17.13 -4.05
CA GLU A 117 13.09 18.25 -4.88
C GLU A 117 12.96 17.89 -6.37
N ASN A 118 13.62 16.80 -6.81
CA ASN A 118 13.68 16.38 -8.21
C ASN A 118 12.64 15.33 -8.57
N GLN A 119 11.50 15.32 -7.92
CA GLN A 119 10.43 14.34 -8.19
C GLN A 119 9.86 14.51 -9.60
N SER A 120 10.53 13.83 -10.54
CA SER A 120 10.09 13.68 -11.90
C SER A 120 8.87 12.76 -12.03
N GLU A 121 8.42 12.54 -13.23
CA GLU A 121 7.15 11.89 -13.60
C GLU A 121 6.91 10.47 -13.04
N ASN A 122 7.95 9.76 -12.59
CA ASN A 122 7.90 8.39 -12.08
C ASN A 122 8.34 8.34 -10.62
N PHE A 123 7.55 7.64 -9.80
CA PHE A 123 7.94 7.34 -8.42
C PHE A 123 9.06 6.31 -8.42
N LEU A 124 10.06 6.50 -7.55
CA LEU A 124 11.07 5.49 -7.28
C LEU A 124 10.61 4.63 -6.10
N GLY A 125 10.65 3.32 -6.29
CA GLY A 125 10.25 2.34 -5.29
C GLY A 125 8.73 2.16 -5.10
N LEU A 126 8.36 1.10 -4.41
CA LEU A 126 6.96 0.74 -4.14
C LEU A 126 6.29 1.77 -3.23
N ALA A 127 5.11 2.25 -3.61
CA ALA A 127 4.32 3.17 -2.80
C ALA A 127 3.86 2.53 -1.48
N THR A 128 3.94 3.27 -0.35
CA THR A 128 3.52 2.79 0.97
C THR A 128 2.07 2.30 1.00
N PRO A 129 1.07 3.02 0.42
CA PRO A 129 -0.29 2.50 0.36
C PRO A 129 -0.42 1.21 -0.48
N ALA A 130 0.36 1.09 -1.56
CA ALA A 130 0.33 -0.13 -2.39
C ALA A 130 0.88 -1.34 -1.64
N CYS A 131 1.96 -1.18 -0.89
CA CYS A 131 2.51 -2.20 0.00
C CYS A 131 1.48 -2.61 1.06
N ALA A 132 0.88 -1.64 1.74
CA ALA A 132 -0.10 -1.87 2.80
C ALA A 132 -1.34 -2.63 2.30
N LEU A 133 -1.92 -2.17 1.19
CA LEU A 133 -3.10 -2.79 0.60
C LEU A 133 -2.81 -4.22 0.12
N TRP A 134 -1.61 -4.47 -0.39
CA TRP A 134 -1.19 -5.83 -0.71
C TRP A 134 -1.12 -6.72 0.55
N CYS A 135 -0.49 -6.26 1.63
CA CYS A 135 -0.39 -6.99 2.89
C CYS A 135 -1.77 -7.28 3.49
N GLY A 136 -2.63 -6.26 3.58
CA GLY A 136 -3.96 -6.39 4.15
C GLY A 136 -4.87 -7.31 3.34
N SER A 137 -4.85 -7.17 2.00
CA SER A 137 -5.63 -8.03 1.11
C SER A 137 -5.16 -9.48 1.13
N LEU A 138 -3.86 -9.74 1.33
CA LEU A 138 -3.31 -11.08 1.47
C LEU A 138 -3.88 -11.78 2.71
N ILE A 139 -3.89 -11.10 3.85
CA ILE A 139 -4.47 -11.64 5.09
C ILE A 139 -5.97 -11.87 4.93
N TYR A 140 -6.70 -10.86 4.47
CA TYR A 140 -8.14 -10.94 4.30
C TYR A 140 -8.54 -12.05 3.31
N ALA A 141 -7.83 -12.20 2.19
CA ALA A 141 -8.06 -13.26 1.23
C ALA A 141 -7.80 -14.65 1.81
N ALA A 142 -6.81 -14.79 2.68
CA ALA A 142 -6.53 -16.05 3.35
C ALA A 142 -7.63 -16.44 4.34
N ASP A 143 -8.21 -15.49 5.05
CA ASP A 143 -9.28 -15.75 6.01
C ASP A 143 -10.64 -16.06 5.35
N HIS A 144 -10.88 -15.47 4.16
CA HIS A 144 -12.17 -15.56 3.47
C HIS A 144 -12.10 -16.30 2.12
N GLY A 145 -10.95 -16.84 1.78
CA GLY A 145 -10.68 -17.45 0.51
C GLY A 145 -10.67 -18.97 0.49
N VAL A 146 -10.12 -19.52 -0.58
CA VAL A 146 -9.95 -20.97 -0.74
C VAL A 146 -8.90 -21.48 0.25
N MET A 147 -9.20 -22.60 0.90
CA MET A 147 -8.40 -23.24 1.96
C MET A 147 -6.90 -23.41 1.60
N SER A 148 -6.56 -23.55 0.32
CA SER A 148 -5.17 -23.63 -0.15
C SER A 148 -4.35 -22.35 0.11
N PHE A 149 -4.99 -21.18 0.12
CA PHE A 149 -4.32 -19.90 0.38
C PHE A 149 -4.08 -19.68 1.88
N ALA A 150 -5.04 -20.11 2.71
CA ALA A 150 -4.87 -20.12 4.17
C ALA A 150 -3.71 -21.04 4.57
N MET A 151 -3.60 -22.24 3.97
CA MET A 151 -2.49 -23.17 4.20
C MET A 151 -1.14 -22.56 3.80
N MET A 152 -1.06 -21.82 2.70
CA MET A 152 0.16 -21.15 2.25
C MET A 152 0.63 -20.08 3.25
N LEU A 153 -0.27 -19.37 3.91
CA LEU A 153 0.08 -18.39 4.94
C LEU A 153 0.41 -19.01 6.30
N HIS A 154 0.02 -20.27 6.54
CA HIS A 154 0.50 -21.04 7.68
C HIS A 154 1.97 -21.47 7.53
N ASP A 155 2.53 -21.43 6.32
CA ASP A 155 3.97 -21.58 6.15
C ASP A 155 4.67 -20.37 6.79
N THR A 156 5.38 -20.64 7.86
CA THR A 156 6.03 -19.65 8.75
C THR A 156 7.06 -18.76 8.06
N GLN A 157 7.44 -19.08 6.82
CA GLN A 157 8.49 -18.36 6.08
C GLN A 157 7.95 -17.32 5.08
N ILE A 158 6.73 -17.46 4.59
CA ILE A 158 6.22 -16.61 3.51
C ILE A 158 6.06 -15.16 3.97
N ILE A 159 5.43 -14.93 5.11
CA ILE A 159 5.21 -13.57 5.64
C ILE A 159 6.55 -12.85 5.94
N PRO A 160 7.54 -13.45 6.64
CA PRO A 160 8.83 -12.82 6.86
C PRO A 160 9.58 -12.49 5.56
N ILE A 161 9.61 -13.42 4.59
CA ILE A 161 10.25 -13.20 3.28
C ILE A 161 9.55 -12.07 2.54
N ALA A 162 8.22 -12.11 2.43
CA ALA A 162 7.44 -11.06 1.78
C ALA A 162 7.69 -9.69 2.45
N SER A 163 7.77 -9.64 3.77
CA SER A 163 8.03 -8.41 4.52
C SER A 163 9.38 -7.78 4.16
N VAL A 164 10.43 -8.60 4.07
CA VAL A 164 11.77 -8.12 3.67
C VAL A 164 11.77 -7.67 2.21
N VAL A 165 11.17 -8.44 1.31
CA VAL A 165 11.10 -8.09 -0.12
C VAL A 165 10.34 -6.79 -0.32
N LEU A 166 9.17 -6.62 0.29
CA LEU A 166 8.37 -5.40 0.18
C LEU A 166 9.08 -4.18 0.77
N ALA A 167 9.73 -4.34 1.93
CA ALA A 167 10.53 -3.29 2.56
C ALA A 167 11.66 -2.82 1.64
N LEU A 168 12.43 -3.74 1.06
CA LEU A 168 13.49 -3.42 0.10
C LEU A 168 12.93 -2.76 -1.17
N MET A 169 11.79 -3.21 -1.65
CA MET A 169 11.13 -2.61 -2.80
C MET A 169 10.69 -1.17 -2.55
N MET A 170 10.24 -0.82 -1.35
CA MET A 170 9.85 0.55 -1.01
C MET A 170 10.99 1.56 -1.15
N VAL A 171 12.24 1.17 -0.82
CA VAL A 171 13.42 2.04 -0.91
C VAL A 171 14.25 1.82 -2.16
N SER A 172 13.84 0.89 -3.03
CA SER A 172 14.52 0.59 -4.29
C SER A 172 14.47 1.78 -5.25
N ARG A 173 15.40 1.80 -6.22
CA ARG A 173 15.39 2.77 -7.32
C ARG A 173 14.62 2.28 -8.55
N ILE A 174 13.77 1.26 -8.39
CA ILE A 174 12.93 0.73 -9.47
C ILE A 174 11.90 1.79 -9.84
N PRO A 175 11.87 2.29 -11.09
CA PRO A 175 10.87 3.25 -11.51
C PRO A 175 9.49 2.60 -11.53
N MET A 176 8.58 3.09 -10.71
CA MET A 176 7.19 2.66 -10.67
C MET A 176 6.34 3.63 -11.48
N PHE A 177 5.59 3.11 -12.47
CA PHE A 177 4.73 3.98 -13.25
C PHE A 177 3.59 4.54 -12.39
N SER A 178 3.38 5.84 -12.50
CA SER A 178 2.22 6.51 -11.90
C SER A 178 0.98 6.24 -12.75
N LEU A 179 -0.19 6.05 -12.12
CA LEU A 179 -1.47 5.93 -12.84
C LEU A 179 -1.96 7.26 -13.45
N LYS A 180 -1.18 8.35 -13.28
CA LYS A 180 -1.51 9.65 -13.90
C LYS A 180 -1.26 9.58 -15.41
N PHE A 181 -2.30 9.80 -16.22
CA PHE A 181 -2.18 9.88 -17.66
C PHE A 181 -1.55 11.23 -18.06
N LYS A 182 -0.46 11.18 -18.82
CA LYS A 182 0.16 12.37 -19.44
C LYS A 182 0.14 12.23 -20.94
N LYS A 183 -0.20 13.33 -21.64
CA LYS A 183 -0.12 13.38 -23.12
C LYS A 183 1.32 13.10 -23.56
N GLY A 184 1.50 12.13 -24.47
CA GLY A 184 2.81 11.79 -25.04
C GLY A 184 3.67 10.80 -24.25
N SER A 185 3.24 10.32 -23.07
CA SER A 185 4.00 9.32 -22.29
C SER A 185 3.98 7.94 -22.94
N ALA A 186 5.16 7.32 -23.14
CA ALA A 186 5.28 5.95 -23.65
C ALA A 186 4.57 4.90 -22.75
N TYR A 187 4.43 5.21 -21.46
CA TYR A 187 3.76 4.34 -20.47
C TYR A 187 2.23 4.36 -20.57
N ASN A 188 1.60 5.22 -21.37
CA ASN A 188 0.16 5.30 -21.45
C ASN A 188 -0.50 4.00 -21.91
N ARG A 189 0.14 3.25 -22.83
CA ARG A 189 -0.36 1.92 -23.27
C ARG A 189 -0.37 0.93 -22.10
N ILE A 190 0.70 0.87 -21.31
CA ILE A 190 0.81 -0.03 -20.15
C ILE A 190 -0.25 0.34 -19.11
N ARG A 191 -0.47 1.64 -18.87
CA ARG A 191 -1.50 2.14 -17.96
C ARG A 191 -2.91 1.72 -18.40
N ILE A 192 -3.21 1.87 -19.70
CA ILE A 192 -4.50 1.45 -20.26
C ILE A 192 -4.69 -0.06 -20.09
N TYR A 193 -3.71 -0.87 -20.47
CA TYR A 193 -3.79 -2.32 -20.28
C TYR A 193 -3.96 -2.71 -18.81
N PHE A 194 -3.26 -2.04 -17.91
CA PHE A 194 -3.40 -2.27 -16.46
C PHE A 194 -4.82 -1.93 -15.98
N VAL A 195 -5.38 -0.77 -16.35
CA VAL A 195 -6.75 -0.38 -15.98
C VAL A 195 -7.77 -1.35 -16.57
N VAL A 196 -7.63 -1.75 -17.83
CA VAL A 196 -8.49 -2.74 -18.48
C VAL A 196 -8.43 -4.08 -17.73
N MET A 197 -7.23 -4.54 -17.36
CA MET A 197 -7.05 -5.76 -16.57
C MET A 197 -7.78 -5.67 -15.22
N VAL A 198 -7.66 -4.55 -14.50
CA VAL A 198 -8.35 -4.34 -13.21
C VAL A 198 -9.87 -4.39 -13.37
N VAL A 199 -10.40 -3.73 -14.41
CA VAL A 199 -11.84 -3.77 -14.72
C VAL A 199 -12.30 -5.19 -15.06
N LEU A 200 -11.54 -5.91 -15.89
CA LEU A 200 -11.86 -7.30 -16.23
C LEU A 200 -11.82 -8.22 -15.00
N LEU A 201 -10.86 -8.04 -14.11
CA LEU A 201 -10.79 -8.77 -12.83
C LEU A 201 -12.01 -8.45 -11.96
N ALA A 202 -12.40 -7.18 -11.86
CA ALA A 202 -13.57 -6.76 -11.09
C ALA A 202 -14.87 -7.38 -11.64
N VAL A 203 -15.03 -7.39 -12.96
CA VAL A 203 -16.18 -8.04 -13.62
C VAL A 203 -16.16 -9.56 -13.41
N ALA A 204 -15.00 -10.20 -13.59
CA ALA A 204 -14.86 -11.64 -13.42
C ALA A 204 -15.18 -12.07 -11.96
N THR A 205 -14.68 -11.36 -10.96
CA THR A 205 -14.96 -11.65 -9.55
C THR A 205 -16.43 -11.46 -9.20
N ALA A 206 -17.08 -10.43 -9.78
CA ALA A 206 -18.52 -10.20 -9.60
C ALA A 206 -19.35 -11.34 -10.21
N ILE A 207 -19.00 -11.80 -11.42
CA ILE A 207 -19.69 -12.90 -12.11
C ILE A 207 -19.47 -14.24 -11.38
N LEU A 208 -18.23 -14.53 -10.99
CA LEU A 208 -17.84 -15.79 -10.36
C LEU A 208 -18.12 -15.82 -8.86
N LYS A 209 -18.65 -14.72 -8.30
CA LYS A 209 -18.92 -14.55 -6.86
C LYS A 209 -17.69 -14.83 -5.98
N ILE A 210 -16.49 -14.54 -6.49
CA ILE A 210 -15.24 -14.66 -5.76
C ILE A 210 -15.12 -13.48 -4.80
N ASN A 211 -14.46 -13.69 -3.66
CA ASN A 211 -14.25 -12.63 -2.68
C ASN A 211 -13.49 -11.45 -3.30
N TRP A 212 -13.99 -10.24 -3.12
CA TRP A 212 -13.46 -9.00 -3.70
C TRP A 212 -12.01 -8.71 -3.30
N SER A 213 -11.52 -9.22 -2.17
CA SER A 213 -10.14 -9.03 -1.72
C SER A 213 -9.10 -9.57 -2.70
N TYR A 214 -9.47 -10.60 -3.49
CA TYR A 214 -8.61 -11.12 -4.56
C TYR A 214 -8.36 -10.08 -5.65
N ILE A 215 -9.33 -9.19 -5.93
CA ILE A 215 -9.13 -8.10 -6.90
C ILE A 215 -7.97 -7.23 -6.42
N VAL A 216 -8.02 -6.81 -5.14
CA VAL A 216 -6.99 -5.95 -4.54
C VAL A 216 -5.63 -6.65 -4.58
N LEU A 217 -5.57 -7.90 -4.11
CA LEU A 217 -4.34 -8.70 -4.08
C LEU A 217 -3.73 -8.89 -5.47
N VAL A 218 -4.53 -9.35 -6.44
CA VAL A 218 -4.06 -9.60 -7.81
C VAL A 218 -3.66 -8.29 -8.50
N THR A 219 -4.44 -7.21 -8.29
CA THR A 219 -4.13 -5.89 -8.85
C THR A 219 -2.77 -5.38 -8.39
N PHE A 220 -2.50 -5.39 -7.09
CA PHE A 220 -1.22 -4.90 -6.58
C PHE A 220 -0.07 -5.86 -6.88
N THR A 221 -0.31 -7.18 -6.92
CA THR A 221 0.69 -8.15 -7.39
C THR A 221 1.07 -7.89 -8.85
N ALA A 222 0.07 -7.73 -9.73
CA ALA A 222 0.29 -7.41 -11.13
C ALA A 222 0.97 -6.04 -11.31
N TYR A 223 0.59 -5.04 -10.52
CA TYR A 223 1.26 -3.73 -10.51
C TYR A 223 2.75 -3.87 -10.18
N ILE A 224 3.10 -4.61 -9.14
CA ILE A 224 4.49 -4.84 -8.73
C ILE A 224 5.26 -5.57 -9.84
N MET A 225 4.69 -6.66 -10.36
CA MET A 225 5.33 -7.48 -11.41
C MET A 225 5.55 -6.70 -12.70
N LEU A 226 4.55 -5.94 -13.16
CA LEU A 226 4.67 -5.10 -14.37
C LEU A 226 5.77 -4.04 -14.21
N ASN A 227 5.90 -3.41 -13.05
CA ASN A 227 6.95 -2.43 -12.82
C ASN A 227 8.34 -3.06 -12.81
N ILE A 228 8.50 -4.24 -12.17
CA ILE A 228 9.77 -4.97 -12.19
C ILE A 228 10.13 -5.37 -13.62
N LEU A 229 9.19 -5.93 -14.38
CA LEU A 229 9.43 -6.32 -15.77
C LEU A 229 9.82 -5.11 -16.63
N THR A 230 9.08 -4.01 -16.55
CA THR A 230 9.41 -2.78 -17.32
C THR A 230 10.79 -2.24 -16.96
N ALA A 231 11.18 -2.26 -15.69
CA ALA A 231 12.52 -1.84 -15.25
C ALA A 231 13.62 -2.77 -15.81
N LEU A 232 13.41 -4.08 -15.79
CA LEU A 232 14.37 -5.05 -16.34
C LEU A 232 14.51 -4.91 -17.86
N PHE A 233 13.40 -4.67 -18.57
CA PHE A 233 13.44 -4.44 -20.02
C PHE A 233 14.12 -3.11 -20.37
N SER A 234 13.86 -2.03 -19.64
CA SER A 234 14.52 -0.74 -19.88
C SER A 234 16.03 -0.83 -19.71
N LEU A 235 16.53 -1.59 -18.75
CA LEU A 235 17.96 -1.84 -18.54
C LEU A 235 18.63 -2.61 -19.68
N ARG A 236 17.86 -3.38 -20.46
CA ARG A 236 18.39 -4.15 -21.62
C ARG A 236 18.55 -3.30 -22.89
N PHE A 237 17.80 -2.21 -22.99
CA PHE A 237 17.82 -1.35 -24.20
C PHE A 237 18.67 -0.10 -24.05
N THR A 238 19.25 0.16 -22.86
CA THR A 238 20.18 1.27 -22.60
C THR A 238 21.66 0.84 -22.58
N LYS A 239 21.96 -0.37 -23.05
CA LYS A 239 23.28 -0.86 -23.42
C LYS A 239 23.34 -1.02 -24.92
#